data_11bad4fae18427450058b6e3d5a9856a
#
_entry.id   11bad4fae18427450058b6e3d5a9856a
#
_cell.length_a   1.000
_cell.length_b   1.000
_cell.length_c   1.000
_cell.angle_alpha   90.00
_cell.angle_beta   90.00
_cell.angle_gamma   90.00
#
_symmetry.space_group_name_H-M   'P 1'
#
loop_
_entity.id
_entity.type
_entity.pdbx_description
1 polymer ?
#
loop_
_entity_poly.entity_id
_entity_poly.type
_entity_poly.pdbx_seq_one_letter_code
_entity_poly.pdbx_strand_id
1 'polypeptide(L)'
;MDAGDADPPAVVAAAVEAVRSGDVGALATLLAEHPSLATGPLPGHGGRSLLHVATDWPGHRPSISATVAALVAAGADVGARFVGEHAETPLHWAASSNDVDAVRALLDAGADIDAPGAVIGGGTPLNDATAFAQWDAARFLVSRGATVSVWDAVALGMTERVAAAVASGDVGSPDELLWGACHGGHLDTASVLVEAGADVDWRGWDDLTPLGAAERAGADDLVSWLRARGARG
;
A
#
# COMPACT_ATOMS: atom_id res chain seq x y z
N MET A 1 8.48 37.64 3.96
CA MET A 1 7.66 36.47 4.23
C MET A 1 7.72 36.27 5.73
N ASP A 2 6.65 36.69 6.43
CA ASP A 2 6.54 36.46 7.88
C ASP A 2 6.71 34.97 8.15
N ALA A 3 7.50 34.62 9.17
CA ALA A 3 7.50 33.32 9.76
C ALA A 3 6.10 33.11 10.39
N GLY A 4 5.16 32.72 9.55
CA GLY A 4 3.78 32.46 9.98
C GLY A 4 3.82 31.49 11.14
N ASP A 5 3.02 31.82 12.14
CA ASP A 5 2.84 31.19 13.44
C ASP A 5 2.73 29.66 13.30
N ALA A 6 3.88 28.97 13.35
CA ALA A 6 3.89 27.53 13.36
C ALA A 6 3.28 27.07 14.70
N ASP A 7 2.37 26.12 14.65
CA ASP A 7 1.74 25.60 15.85
C ASP A 7 2.79 25.15 16.89
N PRO A 8 2.55 25.48 18.19
CA PRO A 8 3.48 25.11 19.24
C PRO A 8 3.74 23.58 19.26
N PRO A 9 4.98 23.11 19.49
CA PRO A 9 5.28 21.68 19.51
C PRO A 9 4.38 20.85 20.42
N ALA A 10 3.91 21.42 21.52
CA ALA A 10 2.98 20.76 22.44
C ALA A 10 1.60 20.53 21.81
N VAL A 11 1.12 21.47 20.99
CA VAL A 11 -0.16 21.38 20.27
C VAL A 11 -0.06 20.32 19.16
N VAL A 12 1.03 20.32 18.40
CA VAL A 12 1.31 19.29 17.39
C VAL A 12 1.36 17.90 18.04
N ALA A 13 2.06 17.76 19.16
CA ALA A 13 2.14 16.49 19.89
C ALA A 13 0.76 16.02 20.40
N ALA A 14 -0.06 16.95 20.91
CA ALA A 14 -1.43 16.64 21.35
C ALA A 14 -2.30 16.18 20.17
N ALA A 15 -2.22 16.81 19.00
CA ALA A 15 -2.94 16.41 17.81
C ALA A 15 -2.52 15.02 17.30
N VAL A 16 -1.22 14.74 17.28
CA VAL A 16 -0.68 13.41 16.94
C VAL A 16 -1.18 12.34 17.90
N GLU A 17 -1.21 12.63 19.20
CA GLU A 17 -1.72 11.69 20.21
C GLU A 17 -3.23 11.47 20.07
N ALA A 18 -4.02 12.52 19.82
CA ALA A 18 -5.45 12.42 19.57
C ALA A 18 -5.75 11.53 18.34
N VAL A 19 -4.97 11.67 17.26
CA VAL A 19 -5.07 10.80 16.09
C VAL A 19 -4.72 9.35 16.43
N ARG A 20 -3.61 9.11 17.15
CA ARG A 20 -3.15 7.77 17.51
C ARG A 20 -4.07 7.02 18.46
N SER A 21 -4.65 7.76 19.41
CA SER A 21 -5.60 7.19 20.39
C SER A 21 -7.03 7.08 19.85
N GLY A 22 -7.33 7.73 18.70
CA GLY A 22 -8.67 7.81 18.14
C GLY A 22 -9.61 8.72 18.95
N ASP A 23 -9.07 9.67 19.72
CA ASP A 23 -9.85 10.69 20.43
C ASP A 23 -10.28 11.81 19.46
N VAL A 24 -11.35 11.51 18.74
CA VAL A 24 -11.93 12.43 17.74
C VAL A 24 -12.43 13.73 18.39
N GLY A 25 -12.86 13.70 19.65
CA GLY A 25 -13.31 14.89 20.37
C GLY A 25 -12.17 15.86 20.66
N ALA A 26 -11.07 15.34 21.21
CA ALA A 26 -9.87 16.14 21.42
C ALA A 26 -9.29 16.65 20.09
N LEU A 27 -9.25 15.80 19.05
CA LEU A 27 -8.81 16.20 17.71
C LEU A 27 -9.66 17.36 17.16
N ALA A 28 -10.98 17.25 17.20
CA ALA A 28 -11.88 18.29 16.69
C ALA A 28 -11.69 19.63 17.41
N THR A 29 -11.46 19.62 18.73
CA THR A 29 -11.17 20.81 19.52
C THR A 29 -9.86 21.47 19.06
N LEU A 30 -8.80 20.66 18.92
CA LEU A 30 -7.50 21.15 18.46
C LEU A 30 -7.55 21.72 17.05
N LEU A 31 -8.28 21.09 16.13
CA LEU A 31 -8.44 21.56 14.75
C LEU A 31 -9.26 22.87 14.67
N ALA A 32 -10.21 23.08 15.58
CA ALA A 32 -10.96 24.33 15.65
C ALA A 32 -10.11 25.50 16.16
N GLU A 33 -9.23 25.25 17.13
CA GLU A 33 -8.32 26.25 17.71
C GLU A 33 -7.08 26.50 16.83
N HIS A 34 -6.62 25.45 16.12
CA HIS A 34 -5.40 25.42 15.30
C HIS A 34 -5.67 24.82 13.90
N PRO A 35 -6.37 25.52 12.98
CA PRO A 35 -6.73 24.98 11.65
C PRO A 35 -5.53 24.61 10.78
N SER A 36 -4.37 25.21 11.00
CA SER A 36 -3.09 24.92 10.33
C SER A 36 -2.66 23.46 10.49
N LEU A 37 -3.03 22.79 11.57
CA LEU A 37 -2.74 21.36 11.81
C LEU A 37 -3.32 20.45 10.72
N ALA A 38 -4.46 20.83 10.12
CA ALA A 38 -5.08 20.03 9.06
C ALA A 38 -4.41 20.21 7.68
N THR A 39 -3.86 21.38 7.39
CA THR A 39 -3.61 21.82 6.01
C THR A 39 -2.17 21.64 5.49
N GLY A 40 -1.27 21.08 6.28
CA GLY A 40 0.12 20.96 5.86
C GLY A 40 0.90 19.86 6.57
N PRO A 41 2.19 19.75 6.23
CA PRO A 41 3.10 18.85 6.94
C PRO A 41 3.34 19.38 8.36
N LEU A 42 3.34 18.46 9.32
CA LEU A 42 3.53 18.80 10.73
C LEU A 42 4.98 19.17 11.03
N PRO A 43 5.22 20.27 11.73
CA PRO A 43 6.56 20.63 12.19
C PRO A 43 7.19 19.51 13.03
N GLY A 44 8.44 19.13 12.73
CA GLY A 44 9.17 18.09 13.46
C GLY A 44 8.73 16.66 13.19
N HIS A 45 7.78 16.40 12.29
CA HIS A 45 7.29 15.07 11.95
C HIS A 45 7.73 14.55 10.56
N GLY A 46 8.88 15.03 10.06
CA GLY A 46 9.51 14.48 8.87
C GLY A 46 8.64 14.56 7.60
N GLY A 47 7.89 15.66 7.43
CA GLY A 47 7.07 15.84 6.23
C GLY A 47 5.69 15.19 6.24
N ARG A 48 5.28 14.58 7.37
CA ARG A 48 3.94 13.97 7.51
C ARG A 48 2.85 15.00 7.75
N SER A 49 1.68 14.81 7.14
CA SER A 49 0.42 15.44 7.58
C SER A 49 -0.25 14.60 8.69
N LEU A 50 -1.31 15.12 9.34
CA LEU A 50 -2.10 14.33 10.29
C LEU A 50 -2.77 13.11 9.63
N LEU A 51 -3.11 13.17 8.32
CA LEU A 51 -3.61 12.00 7.59
C LEU A 51 -2.52 10.93 7.43
N HIS A 52 -1.26 11.30 7.19
CA HIS A 52 -0.15 10.35 7.20
C HIS A 52 0.04 9.72 8.59
N VAL A 53 -0.06 10.52 9.67
CA VAL A 53 0.01 9.99 11.05
C VAL A 53 -1.13 8.99 11.33
N ALA A 54 -2.32 9.25 10.80
CA ALA A 54 -3.48 8.37 10.97
C ALA A 54 -3.30 7.00 10.29
N THR A 55 -2.54 6.96 9.19
CA THR A 55 -2.31 5.77 8.35
C THR A 55 -0.92 5.16 8.49
N ASP A 56 -0.06 5.76 9.34
CA ASP A 56 1.31 5.30 9.58
C ASP A 56 1.32 3.90 10.22
N TRP A 57 2.29 3.10 9.79
CA TRP A 57 2.47 1.74 10.30
C TRP A 57 2.44 1.69 11.85
N PRO A 58 1.83 0.69 12.49
CA PRO A 58 1.18 -0.48 11.90
C PRO A 58 -0.26 -0.25 11.38
N GLY A 59 -0.78 0.98 11.32
CA GLY A 59 -2.16 1.27 10.95
C GLY A 59 -3.18 0.91 12.04
N HIS A 60 -4.42 0.63 11.62
CA HIS A 60 -5.52 0.13 12.47
C HIS A 60 -5.81 1.01 13.69
N ARG A 61 -5.75 2.35 13.49
CA ARG A 61 -6.01 3.31 14.56
C ARG A 61 -7.47 3.26 14.98
N PRO A 62 -7.77 3.38 16.29
CA PRO A 62 -9.14 3.48 16.75
C PRO A 62 -9.87 4.64 16.07
N SER A 63 -11.16 4.48 15.79
CA SER A 63 -12.01 5.51 15.19
C SER A 63 -11.50 6.08 13.86
N ILE A 64 -10.72 5.33 13.09
CA ILE A 64 -10.02 5.84 11.90
C ILE A 64 -10.96 6.56 10.91
N SER A 65 -12.15 6.02 10.64
CA SER A 65 -13.12 6.65 9.74
C SER A 65 -13.58 8.03 10.25
N ALA A 66 -13.82 8.15 11.54
CA ALA A 66 -14.23 9.43 12.15
C ALA A 66 -13.05 10.41 12.21
N THR A 67 -11.82 9.92 12.43
CA THR A 67 -10.58 10.71 12.39
C THR A 67 -10.35 11.30 11.00
N VAL A 68 -10.44 10.48 9.94
CA VAL A 68 -10.31 10.93 8.54
C VAL A 68 -11.40 11.97 8.23
N ALA A 69 -12.66 11.70 8.60
CA ALA A 69 -13.74 12.64 8.36
C ALA A 69 -13.53 13.99 9.07
N ALA A 70 -13.06 13.99 10.33
CA ALA A 70 -12.77 15.20 11.09
C ALA A 70 -11.61 16.02 10.44
N LEU A 71 -10.55 15.34 10.01
CA LEU A 71 -9.42 15.99 9.34
C LEU A 71 -9.84 16.61 8.00
N VAL A 72 -10.59 15.88 7.18
CA VAL A 72 -11.07 16.38 5.88
C VAL A 72 -12.05 17.54 6.06
N ALA A 73 -12.95 17.46 7.05
CA ALA A 73 -13.86 18.56 7.38
C ALA A 73 -13.13 19.82 7.85
N ALA A 74 -11.94 19.68 8.46
CA ALA A 74 -11.07 20.78 8.85
C ALA A 74 -10.15 21.28 7.70
N GLY A 75 -10.29 20.72 6.49
CA GLY A 75 -9.56 21.15 5.29
C GLY A 75 -8.30 20.35 4.97
N ALA A 76 -8.11 19.17 5.55
CA ALA A 76 -7.01 18.30 5.17
C ALA A 76 -7.12 17.85 3.71
N ASP A 77 -6.03 17.95 2.99
CA ASP A 77 -5.93 17.40 1.64
C ASP A 77 -5.77 15.87 1.71
N VAL A 78 -6.80 15.13 1.27
CA VAL A 78 -6.81 13.67 1.26
C VAL A 78 -5.74 13.09 0.33
N GLY A 79 -5.33 13.85 -0.68
CA GLY A 79 -4.26 13.51 -1.63
C GLY A 79 -2.89 14.07 -1.26
N ALA A 80 -2.74 14.63 -0.04
CA ALA A 80 -1.48 15.22 0.41
C ALA A 80 -0.30 14.28 0.18
N ARG A 81 0.78 14.81 -0.40
CA ARG A 81 2.01 14.05 -0.64
C ARG A 81 2.94 14.12 0.57
N PHE A 82 3.49 12.98 0.93
CA PHE A 82 4.57 12.93 1.90
C PHE A 82 5.77 13.75 1.39
N VAL A 83 6.31 14.61 2.26
CA VAL A 83 7.46 15.45 1.94
C VAL A 83 8.74 14.74 2.35
N GLY A 84 9.21 13.82 1.50
CA GLY A 84 10.38 12.97 1.75
C GLY A 84 10.95 12.39 0.47
N GLU A 85 11.58 11.24 0.57
CA GLU A 85 12.22 10.56 -0.56
C GLU A 85 11.20 10.02 -1.58
N HIS A 86 10.01 9.65 -1.09
CA HIS A 86 8.90 9.14 -1.89
C HIS A 86 7.68 10.05 -1.73
N ALA A 87 6.87 10.17 -2.78
CA ALA A 87 5.72 11.08 -2.81
C ALA A 87 4.40 10.37 -2.50
N GLU A 88 4.42 9.48 -1.50
CA GLU A 88 3.27 8.70 -1.09
C GLU A 88 2.14 9.57 -0.53
N THR A 89 0.90 9.14 -0.77
CA THR A 89 -0.29 9.71 -0.13
C THR A 89 -0.65 8.91 1.12
N PRO A 90 -1.55 9.41 1.99
CA PRO A 90 -2.10 8.61 3.09
C PRO A 90 -2.71 7.28 2.64
N LEU A 91 -3.26 7.21 1.41
CA LEU A 91 -3.82 5.98 0.86
C LEU A 91 -2.74 4.91 0.58
N HIS A 92 -1.53 5.29 0.14
CA HIS A 92 -0.40 4.37 0.02
C HIS A 92 -0.05 3.75 1.39
N TRP A 93 0.03 4.58 2.43
CA TRP A 93 0.37 4.12 3.78
C TRP A 93 -0.70 3.22 4.38
N ALA A 94 -1.98 3.54 4.17
CA ALA A 94 -3.08 2.66 4.57
C ALA A 94 -3.03 1.30 3.83
N ALA A 95 -2.74 1.34 2.54
CA ALA A 95 -2.63 0.15 1.70
C ALA A 95 -1.46 -0.75 2.13
N SER A 96 -0.27 -0.17 2.35
CA SER A 96 0.94 -0.88 2.81
C SER A 96 0.86 -1.39 4.25
N SER A 97 -0.10 -0.91 5.04
CA SER A 97 -0.38 -1.37 6.42
C SER A 97 -1.54 -2.37 6.51
N ASN A 98 -2.14 -2.79 5.39
CA ASN A 98 -3.35 -3.62 5.33
C ASN A 98 -4.55 -3.04 6.12
N ASP A 99 -4.60 -1.73 6.28
CA ASP A 99 -5.66 -1.04 7.02
C ASP A 99 -6.85 -0.75 6.10
N VAL A 100 -7.69 -1.78 5.88
CA VAL A 100 -8.86 -1.70 4.99
C VAL A 100 -9.84 -0.61 5.42
N ASP A 101 -9.98 -0.35 6.72
CA ASP A 101 -10.90 0.68 7.22
C ASP A 101 -10.36 2.08 6.92
N ALA A 102 -9.05 2.31 7.04
CA ALA A 102 -8.41 3.54 6.60
C ALA A 102 -8.50 3.72 5.07
N VAL A 103 -8.21 2.66 4.30
CA VAL A 103 -8.36 2.68 2.83
C VAL A 103 -9.79 3.08 2.45
N ARG A 104 -10.81 2.47 3.07
CA ARG A 104 -12.22 2.81 2.85
C ARG A 104 -12.50 4.28 3.14
N ALA A 105 -12.10 4.75 4.32
CA ALA A 105 -12.36 6.11 4.77
C ALA A 105 -11.73 7.16 3.85
N LEU A 106 -10.50 6.92 3.39
CA LEU A 106 -9.80 7.82 2.46
C LEU A 106 -10.46 7.83 1.08
N LEU A 107 -10.84 6.67 0.54
CA LEU A 107 -11.55 6.60 -0.75
C LEU A 107 -12.94 7.26 -0.68
N ASP A 108 -13.67 7.06 0.41
CA ASP A 108 -14.98 7.70 0.62
C ASP A 108 -14.84 9.23 0.81
N ALA A 109 -13.67 9.71 1.25
CA ALA A 109 -13.30 11.12 1.32
C ALA A 109 -12.75 11.68 -0.01
N GLY A 110 -12.66 10.88 -1.07
CA GLY A 110 -12.26 11.31 -2.41
C GLY A 110 -10.77 11.16 -2.72
N ALA A 111 -10.03 10.31 -2.02
CA ALA A 111 -8.66 9.98 -2.38
C ALA A 111 -8.60 9.38 -3.79
N ASP A 112 -7.59 9.77 -4.57
CA ASP A 112 -7.30 9.17 -5.87
C ASP A 112 -6.78 7.74 -5.66
N ILE A 113 -7.58 6.75 -6.10
CA ILE A 113 -7.29 5.32 -5.92
C ILE A 113 -6.03 4.88 -6.68
N ASP A 114 -5.71 5.56 -7.76
CA ASP A 114 -4.57 5.28 -8.63
C ASP A 114 -3.46 6.35 -8.50
N ALA A 115 -3.45 7.11 -7.40
CA ALA A 115 -2.42 8.12 -7.16
C ALA A 115 -1.02 7.52 -7.32
N PRO A 116 -0.12 8.11 -8.13
CA PRO A 116 1.26 7.62 -8.22
C PRO A 116 2.05 8.04 -6.97
N GLY A 117 3.20 7.41 -6.71
CA GLY A 117 4.11 7.83 -5.63
C GLY A 117 4.54 6.74 -4.67
N ALA A 118 4.14 5.48 -4.89
CA ALA A 118 4.57 4.32 -4.11
C ALA A 118 6.10 4.22 -3.96
N VAL A 119 6.55 3.64 -2.87
CA VAL A 119 7.97 3.38 -2.58
C VAL A 119 8.61 2.55 -3.69
N ILE A 120 7.89 1.56 -4.20
CA ILE A 120 8.40 0.68 -5.26
C ILE A 120 7.98 1.24 -6.62
N GLY A 121 8.96 1.75 -7.36
CA GLY A 121 8.77 2.20 -8.74
C GLY A 121 7.85 3.41 -8.94
N GLY A 122 7.46 4.11 -7.87
CA GLY A 122 6.55 5.25 -7.96
C GLY A 122 5.10 4.88 -8.34
N GLY A 123 4.70 3.64 -8.12
CA GLY A 123 3.40 3.09 -8.51
C GLY A 123 2.22 3.61 -7.70
N THR A 124 1.13 2.82 -7.68
CA THR A 124 -0.14 3.16 -7.04
C THR A 124 -0.25 2.53 -5.63
N PRO A 125 -1.26 2.91 -4.81
CA PRO A 125 -1.54 2.22 -3.55
C PRO A 125 -1.76 0.71 -3.69
N LEU A 126 -2.32 0.24 -4.83
CA LEU A 126 -2.45 -1.18 -5.12
C LEU A 126 -1.08 -1.85 -5.28
N ASN A 127 -0.13 -1.19 -5.96
CA ASN A 127 1.23 -1.72 -6.11
C ASN A 127 1.92 -1.86 -4.75
N ASP A 128 1.76 -0.90 -3.83
CA ASP A 128 2.28 -1.03 -2.47
C ASP A 128 1.62 -2.21 -1.73
N ALA A 129 0.30 -2.32 -1.79
CA ALA A 129 -0.41 -3.41 -1.14
C ALA A 129 0.07 -4.79 -1.64
N THR A 130 0.22 -4.97 -2.96
CA THR A 130 0.67 -6.24 -3.54
C THR A 130 2.14 -6.53 -3.28
N ALA A 131 3.01 -5.51 -3.31
CA ALA A 131 4.43 -5.66 -3.03
C ALA A 131 4.71 -6.05 -1.57
N PHE A 132 3.92 -5.51 -0.63
CA PHE A 132 4.06 -5.80 0.80
C PHE A 132 3.15 -6.94 1.29
N ALA A 133 2.55 -7.73 0.39
CA ALA A 133 1.66 -8.86 0.73
C ALA A 133 0.44 -8.46 1.58
N GLN A 134 -0.09 -7.26 1.37
CA GLN A 134 -1.24 -6.73 2.09
C GLN A 134 -2.54 -7.09 1.34
N TRP A 135 -2.87 -8.38 1.34
CA TRP A 135 -3.86 -8.97 0.44
C TRP A 135 -5.28 -8.47 0.63
N ASP A 136 -5.70 -8.11 1.85
CA ASP A 136 -7.06 -7.61 2.09
C ASP A 136 -7.22 -6.19 1.57
N ALA A 137 -6.21 -5.32 1.79
CA ALA A 137 -6.17 -3.98 1.22
C ALA A 137 -6.12 -4.05 -0.31
N ALA A 138 -5.28 -4.93 -0.89
CA ALA A 138 -5.19 -5.10 -2.34
C ALA A 138 -6.52 -5.53 -2.96
N ARG A 139 -7.18 -6.57 -2.41
CA ARG A 139 -8.50 -7.01 -2.89
C ARG A 139 -9.56 -5.93 -2.73
N PHE A 140 -9.51 -5.19 -1.63
CA PHE A 140 -10.44 -4.09 -1.41
C PHE A 140 -10.25 -2.98 -2.44
N LEU A 141 -9.02 -2.54 -2.72
CA LEU A 141 -8.70 -1.55 -3.76
C LEU A 141 -9.21 -2.01 -5.14
N VAL A 142 -8.96 -3.27 -5.52
CA VAL A 142 -9.50 -3.84 -6.77
C VAL A 142 -11.03 -3.79 -6.81
N SER A 143 -11.70 -4.13 -5.70
CA SER A 143 -13.16 -4.07 -5.60
C SER A 143 -13.73 -2.65 -5.74
N ARG A 144 -12.91 -1.63 -5.44
CA ARG A 144 -13.24 -0.22 -5.55
C ARG A 144 -12.83 0.39 -6.91
N GLY A 145 -12.27 -0.42 -7.81
CA GLY A 145 -11.98 -0.04 -9.20
C GLY A 145 -10.54 0.44 -9.44
N ALA A 146 -9.58 0.09 -8.57
CA ALA A 146 -8.17 0.38 -8.81
C ALA A 146 -7.70 -0.24 -10.14
N THR A 147 -6.84 0.48 -10.85
CA THR A 147 -6.19 -0.01 -12.06
C THR A 147 -5.21 -1.11 -11.70
N VAL A 148 -5.46 -2.31 -12.25
CA VAL A 148 -4.65 -3.51 -11.98
C VAL A 148 -3.56 -3.63 -13.02
N SER A 149 -2.29 -3.57 -12.63
CA SER A 149 -1.14 -3.87 -13.49
C SER A 149 -1.00 -5.38 -13.73
N VAL A 150 -0.09 -5.78 -14.64
CA VAL A 150 0.23 -7.21 -14.82
C VAL A 150 0.86 -7.79 -13.55
N TRP A 151 1.72 -7.03 -12.87
CA TRP A 151 2.28 -7.42 -11.58
C TRP A 151 1.19 -7.69 -10.54
N ASP A 152 0.25 -6.74 -10.36
CA ASP A 152 -0.85 -6.91 -9.40
C ASP A 152 -1.71 -8.13 -9.73
N ALA A 153 -1.99 -8.34 -11.02
CA ALA A 153 -2.75 -9.50 -11.48
C ALA A 153 -2.06 -10.82 -11.12
N VAL A 154 -0.75 -10.87 -11.28
CA VAL A 154 0.07 -12.04 -10.90
C VAL A 154 0.07 -12.24 -9.39
N ALA A 155 0.35 -11.20 -8.61
CA ALA A 155 0.42 -11.26 -7.15
C ALA A 155 -0.95 -11.56 -6.51
N LEU A 156 -2.05 -11.28 -7.20
CA LEU A 156 -3.43 -11.57 -6.77
C LEU A 156 -4.00 -12.87 -7.36
N GLY A 157 -3.24 -13.59 -8.17
CA GLY A 157 -3.68 -14.86 -8.75
C GLY A 157 -4.78 -14.73 -9.81
N MET A 158 -4.81 -13.62 -10.56
CA MET A 158 -5.76 -13.41 -11.65
C MET A 158 -5.32 -14.17 -12.90
N THR A 159 -5.30 -15.49 -12.83
CA THR A 159 -4.66 -16.40 -13.80
C THR A 159 -5.12 -16.17 -15.24
N GLU A 160 -6.42 -15.98 -15.49
CA GLU A 160 -6.95 -15.73 -16.83
C GLU A 160 -6.40 -14.43 -17.43
N ARG A 161 -6.29 -13.37 -16.61
CA ARG A 161 -5.73 -12.08 -17.03
C ARG A 161 -4.24 -12.19 -17.35
N VAL A 162 -3.50 -12.94 -16.51
CA VAL A 162 -2.07 -13.22 -16.74
C VAL A 162 -1.88 -14.05 -18.01
N ALA A 163 -2.67 -15.09 -18.23
CA ALA A 163 -2.62 -15.90 -19.45
C ALA A 163 -2.89 -15.06 -20.72
N ALA A 164 -3.85 -14.14 -20.67
CA ALA A 164 -4.13 -13.22 -21.77
C ALA A 164 -2.95 -12.27 -22.04
N ALA A 165 -2.30 -11.74 -21.00
CA ALA A 165 -1.12 -10.90 -21.14
C ALA A 165 0.08 -11.67 -21.72
N VAL A 166 0.31 -12.92 -21.28
CA VAL A 166 1.32 -13.83 -21.86
C VAL A 166 1.06 -14.05 -23.34
N ALA A 167 -0.19 -14.36 -23.72
CA ALA A 167 -0.57 -14.62 -25.10
C ALA A 167 -0.39 -13.39 -26.02
N SER A 168 -0.56 -12.18 -25.48
CA SER A 168 -0.35 -10.91 -26.24
C SER A 168 1.13 -10.49 -26.31
N GLY A 169 2.02 -11.11 -25.51
CA GLY A 169 3.42 -10.72 -25.41
C GLY A 169 3.67 -9.47 -24.53
N ASP A 170 2.67 -9.01 -23.79
CA ASP A 170 2.71 -7.82 -22.93
C ASP A 170 2.96 -8.21 -21.46
N VAL A 171 4.02 -8.96 -21.23
CA VAL A 171 4.31 -9.49 -19.87
C VAL A 171 5.62 -8.99 -19.25
N GLY A 172 6.45 -8.25 -20.00
CA GLY A 172 7.77 -7.84 -19.49
C GLY A 172 8.67 -9.08 -19.21
N SER A 173 9.18 -9.20 -17.99
CA SER A 173 10.02 -10.33 -17.57
C SER A 173 9.15 -11.46 -16.97
N PRO A 174 9.03 -12.62 -17.65
CA PRO A 174 8.32 -13.77 -17.09
C PRO A 174 8.89 -14.26 -15.74
N ASP A 175 10.20 -14.08 -15.53
CA ASP A 175 10.90 -14.49 -14.32
C ASP A 175 10.47 -13.68 -13.10
N GLU A 176 10.38 -12.34 -13.26
CA GLU A 176 9.88 -11.43 -12.22
C GLU A 176 8.42 -11.76 -11.89
N LEU A 177 7.62 -12.04 -12.91
CA LEU A 177 6.20 -12.38 -12.73
C LEU A 177 6.05 -13.75 -12.04
N LEU A 178 6.89 -14.74 -12.34
CA LEU A 178 6.90 -16.02 -11.63
C LEU A 178 7.19 -15.82 -10.15
N TRP A 179 8.18 -14.97 -9.83
CA TRP A 179 8.46 -14.62 -8.44
C TRP A 179 7.23 -13.97 -7.78
N GLY A 180 6.53 -13.07 -8.47
CA GLY A 180 5.31 -12.42 -7.99
C GLY A 180 4.16 -13.41 -7.74
N ALA A 181 3.96 -14.42 -8.63
CA ALA A 181 2.99 -15.49 -8.43
C ALA A 181 3.32 -16.35 -7.19
N CYS A 182 4.60 -16.61 -6.98
CA CYS A 182 5.09 -17.34 -5.80
C CYS A 182 4.94 -16.52 -4.52
N HIS A 183 5.20 -15.21 -4.57
CA HIS A 183 4.97 -14.27 -3.49
C HIS A 183 3.49 -14.22 -3.06
N GLY A 184 2.57 -14.28 -4.03
CA GLY A 184 1.13 -14.36 -3.76
C GLY A 184 0.63 -15.78 -3.41
N GLY A 185 1.44 -16.82 -3.61
CA GLY A 185 1.06 -18.20 -3.35
C GLY A 185 0.16 -18.84 -4.41
N HIS A 186 0.23 -18.39 -5.68
CA HIS A 186 -0.71 -18.75 -6.74
C HIS A 186 -0.16 -19.78 -7.72
N LEU A 187 -0.41 -21.07 -7.47
CA LEU A 187 0.11 -22.19 -8.27
C LEU A 187 -0.33 -22.11 -9.73
N ASP A 188 -1.61 -21.88 -10.01
CA ASP A 188 -2.13 -21.86 -11.37
C ASP A 188 -1.48 -20.74 -12.19
N THR A 189 -1.30 -19.57 -11.58
CA THR A 189 -0.62 -18.43 -12.21
C THR A 189 0.85 -18.73 -12.44
N ALA A 190 1.53 -19.34 -11.45
CA ALA A 190 2.93 -19.78 -11.59
C ALA A 190 3.09 -20.80 -12.73
N SER A 191 2.12 -21.72 -12.90
CA SER A 191 2.14 -22.71 -13.98
C SER A 191 2.12 -22.04 -15.35
N VAL A 192 1.24 -21.06 -15.55
CA VAL A 192 1.15 -20.28 -16.82
C VAL A 192 2.50 -19.62 -17.14
N LEU A 193 3.19 -19.05 -16.14
CA LEU A 193 4.43 -18.33 -16.34
C LEU A 193 5.61 -19.29 -16.62
N VAL A 194 5.67 -20.44 -15.95
CA VAL A 194 6.68 -21.48 -16.23
C VAL A 194 6.48 -22.05 -17.64
N GLU A 195 5.23 -22.27 -18.08
CA GLU A 195 4.92 -22.68 -19.46
C GLU A 195 5.32 -21.62 -20.49
N ALA A 196 5.31 -20.35 -20.09
CA ALA A 196 5.80 -19.22 -20.89
C ALA A 196 7.35 -19.08 -20.88
N GLY A 197 8.06 -19.96 -20.16
CA GLY A 197 9.52 -20.03 -20.16
C GLY A 197 10.19 -19.31 -18.98
N ALA A 198 9.47 -18.98 -17.92
CA ALA A 198 10.06 -18.37 -16.72
C ALA A 198 11.07 -19.29 -16.03
N ASP A 199 12.20 -18.73 -15.60
CA ASP A 199 13.24 -19.44 -14.85
C ASP A 199 12.81 -19.66 -13.40
N VAL A 200 12.68 -20.92 -13.00
CA VAL A 200 12.30 -21.33 -11.65
C VAL A 200 13.36 -21.04 -10.59
N ASP A 201 14.59 -20.77 -11.00
CA ASP A 201 15.73 -20.47 -10.13
C ASP A 201 16.13 -18.97 -10.17
N TRP A 202 15.34 -18.12 -10.87
CA TRP A 202 15.61 -16.69 -10.93
C TRP A 202 15.63 -16.06 -9.53
N ARG A 203 16.57 -15.12 -9.27
CA ARG A 203 16.65 -14.42 -7.98
C ARG A 203 16.04 -13.04 -8.07
N GLY A 204 15.00 -12.84 -7.28
CA GLY A 204 14.25 -11.60 -7.20
C GLY A 204 14.50 -10.81 -5.92
N TRP A 205 13.45 -10.22 -5.42
CA TRP A 205 13.50 -9.38 -4.21
C TRP A 205 13.93 -10.19 -2.98
N ASP A 206 14.61 -9.53 -2.04
CA ASP A 206 15.19 -10.12 -0.84
C ASP A 206 16.16 -11.28 -1.12
N ASP A 207 16.75 -11.32 -2.33
CA ASP A 207 17.61 -12.42 -2.82
C ASP A 207 16.93 -13.80 -2.80
N LEU A 208 15.59 -13.83 -2.83
CA LEU A 208 14.82 -15.06 -2.85
C LEU A 208 14.59 -15.58 -4.28
N THR A 209 14.65 -16.91 -4.42
CA THR A 209 14.14 -17.61 -5.61
C THR A 209 12.60 -17.68 -5.57
N PRO A 210 11.90 -18.02 -6.68
CA PRO A 210 10.48 -18.35 -6.66
C PRO A 210 10.11 -19.37 -5.58
N LEU A 211 10.95 -20.39 -5.36
CA LEU A 211 10.77 -21.35 -4.28
C LEU A 211 10.81 -20.68 -2.91
N GLY A 212 11.82 -19.85 -2.64
CA GLY A 212 11.92 -19.11 -1.37
C GLY A 212 10.75 -18.15 -1.14
N ALA A 213 10.25 -17.50 -2.19
CA ALA A 213 9.06 -16.66 -2.11
C ALA A 213 7.80 -17.46 -1.76
N ALA A 214 7.61 -18.64 -2.39
CA ALA A 214 6.50 -19.55 -2.10
C ALA A 214 6.56 -20.11 -0.67
N GLU A 215 7.76 -20.44 -0.18
CA GLU A 215 7.97 -20.88 1.21
C GLU A 215 7.62 -19.77 2.21
N ARG A 216 8.05 -18.54 1.94
CA ARG A 216 7.69 -17.36 2.74
C ARG A 216 6.17 -17.10 2.75
N ALA A 217 5.50 -17.33 1.62
CA ALA A 217 4.05 -17.22 1.51
C ALA A 217 3.27 -18.36 2.20
N GLY A 218 3.94 -19.43 2.62
CA GLY A 218 3.30 -20.63 3.20
C GLY A 218 2.49 -21.45 2.18
N ALA A 219 2.84 -21.38 0.89
CA ALA A 219 2.12 -22.01 -0.21
C ALA A 219 2.63 -23.44 -0.47
N ASP A 220 2.33 -24.40 0.43
CA ASP A 220 2.89 -25.75 0.44
C ASP A 220 2.69 -26.51 -0.88
N ASP A 221 1.54 -26.41 -1.53
CA ASP A 221 1.27 -27.04 -2.82
C ASP A 221 2.17 -26.46 -3.92
N LEU A 222 2.35 -25.14 -3.96
CA LEU A 222 3.23 -24.45 -4.89
C LEU A 222 4.70 -24.81 -4.64
N VAL A 223 5.12 -24.87 -3.37
CA VAL A 223 6.46 -25.32 -2.97
C VAL A 223 6.74 -26.74 -3.48
N SER A 224 5.79 -27.65 -3.27
CA SER A 224 5.92 -29.02 -3.74
C SER A 224 5.99 -29.12 -5.27
N TRP A 225 5.19 -28.32 -5.95
CA TRP A 225 5.13 -28.22 -7.41
C TRP A 225 6.43 -27.66 -8.02
N LEU A 226 7.02 -26.61 -7.41
CA LEU A 226 8.30 -26.02 -7.83
C LEU A 226 9.45 -27.01 -7.64
N ARG A 227 9.52 -27.69 -6.50
CA ARG A 227 10.54 -28.72 -6.22
C ARG A 227 10.49 -29.88 -7.22
N ALA A 228 9.29 -30.33 -7.60
CA ALA A 228 9.12 -31.34 -8.63
C ALA A 228 9.65 -30.92 -10.03
N ARG A 229 9.79 -29.61 -10.25
CA ARG A 229 10.38 -29.01 -11.47
C ARG A 229 11.86 -28.68 -11.35
N GLY A 230 12.49 -29.04 -10.23
CA GLY A 230 13.91 -28.88 -10.01
C GLY A 230 14.32 -27.52 -9.44
N ALA A 231 13.36 -26.70 -8.98
CA ALA A 231 13.66 -25.43 -8.33
C ALA A 231 14.54 -25.62 -7.09
N ARG A 232 15.51 -24.73 -6.91
CA ARG A 232 16.48 -24.74 -5.81
C ARG A 232 16.23 -23.53 -4.89
N GLY A 233 16.46 -23.72 -3.60
CA GLY A 233 16.35 -22.68 -2.59
C GLY A 233 17.60 -21.80 -2.52
#